data_4a52d621ab24a32a49419c1fb876452d
#
_entry.id   4a52d621ab24a32a49419c1fb876452d
#
_cell.length_a   1.000
_cell.length_b   1.000
_cell.length_c   1.000
_cell.angle_alpha   90.00
_cell.angle_beta   90.00
_cell.angle_gamma   90.00
#
_symmetry.space_group_name_H-M   'P 1'
#
loop_
_entity.id
_entity.type
_entity.pdbx_description
1 polymer ?
#
loop_
_entity_poly.entity_id
_entity_poly.type
_entity_poly.pdbx_seq_one_letter_code
_entity_poly.pdbx_strand_id
1 'polypeptide(L)'
;MKNECDVVKDLLPSYAEYLLSDNTNQFVKEHLASCQECRKVYDGMKKINYNKEDDEQIEINHLKKYSKHMLILKVVLVILVFIIITLPLFFVIRFNLNKNITSKAINNVNEYKNVNNYLLQITEHNIDFERNTESFHNSKYFYKDNQYKKEMHSETPGVNIQNADSFEYGNINSKEKVKIIETQKVCYNVKANYILQKKDGFLDFMMIALQPFSEDYGTLPNIWVQAGYNLRTDKYNGRKCYVLRLGDKSSYREIWIDKEQNTLVRTVDEIYNRSYSEKVYSIKSDVVTDEDVTLPDLTGYTIKDSEDNVPSEYIGIYEKLGI
;
A
#
# COMPACT_ATOMS: atom_id res chain seq x y z
N MET A 1 -15.49 26.29 -92.91
CA MET A 1 -15.98 26.26 -91.47
C MET A 1 -16.06 24.87 -90.84
N LYS A 2 -16.58 23.80 -91.50
CA LYS A 2 -16.64 22.48 -90.87
C LYS A 2 -15.23 21.89 -90.58
N ASN A 3 -14.30 22.00 -91.51
CA ASN A 3 -12.92 21.49 -91.33
C ASN A 3 -12.09 22.24 -90.23
N GLU A 4 -12.40 23.51 -90.05
CA GLU A 4 -11.71 24.28 -88.96
C GLU A 4 -12.13 23.87 -87.57
N CYS A 5 -13.42 23.53 -87.34
CA CYS A 5 -13.92 23.04 -86.07
C CYS A 5 -13.27 21.71 -85.70
N ASP A 6 -13.07 20.81 -86.67
CA ASP A 6 -12.47 19.50 -86.42
C ASP A 6 -10.98 19.67 -86.01
N VAL A 7 -10.26 20.54 -86.73
CA VAL A 7 -8.85 20.88 -86.34
C VAL A 7 -8.78 21.52 -84.97
N VAL A 8 -9.68 22.46 -84.67
CA VAL A 8 -9.68 23.11 -83.34
C VAL A 8 -10.03 22.13 -82.24
N LYS A 9 -11.00 21.24 -82.43
CA LYS A 9 -11.35 20.19 -81.48
C LYS A 9 -10.16 19.30 -81.13
N ASP A 10 -9.34 18.91 -82.08
CA ASP A 10 -8.14 18.11 -81.93
C ASP A 10 -7.05 18.88 -81.12
N LEU A 11 -7.02 20.20 -81.26
CA LEU A 11 -6.09 21.07 -80.59
C LEU A 11 -6.51 21.48 -79.12
N LEU A 12 -7.82 21.33 -78.78
CA LEU A 12 -8.34 21.75 -77.47
C LEU A 12 -7.65 21.13 -76.26
N PRO A 13 -7.27 19.83 -76.25
CA PRO A 13 -6.53 19.28 -75.11
C PRO A 13 -5.20 20.01 -74.85
N SER A 14 -4.40 20.16 -75.95
CA SER A 14 -3.12 20.87 -75.88
C SER A 14 -3.24 22.35 -75.54
N TYR A 15 -4.34 22.98 -76.02
CA TYR A 15 -4.68 24.35 -75.68
C TYR A 15 -5.03 24.54 -74.21
N ALA A 16 -5.77 23.60 -73.68
CA ALA A 16 -6.12 23.60 -72.22
C ALA A 16 -4.92 23.42 -71.34
N GLU A 17 -3.90 22.66 -71.79
CA GLU A 17 -2.65 22.42 -71.08
C GLU A 17 -1.53 23.44 -71.39
N TYR A 18 -1.82 24.49 -72.18
CA TYR A 18 -0.85 25.55 -72.56
C TYR A 18 0.37 25.01 -73.33
N LEU A 19 0.20 23.93 -74.12
CA LEU A 19 1.26 23.26 -74.84
C LEU A 19 1.39 23.71 -76.31
N LEU A 20 0.52 24.60 -76.78
CA LEU A 20 0.52 25.11 -78.20
C LEU A 20 1.55 26.24 -78.40
N SER A 21 2.12 26.33 -79.60
CA SER A 21 2.88 27.50 -80.04
C SER A 21 2.05 28.76 -80.06
N ASP A 22 2.65 29.93 -79.90
CA ASP A 22 1.95 31.21 -79.85
C ASP A 22 0.97 31.42 -81.00
N ASN A 23 1.39 31.12 -82.26
CA ASN A 23 0.53 31.28 -83.47
C ASN A 23 -0.68 30.31 -83.45
N THR A 24 -0.47 29.06 -83.05
CA THR A 24 -1.51 28.05 -82.90
C THR A 24 -2.48 28.38 -81.78
N ASN A 25 -1.94 28.88 -80.66
CA ASN A 25 -2.71 29.33 -79.52
C ASN A 25 -3.63 30.50 -79.87
N GLN A 26 -3.13 31.47 -80.63
CA GLN A 26 -3.93 32.60 -81.15
C GLN A 26 -5.04 32.12 -82.07
N PHE A 27 -4.74 31.19 -83.00
CA PHE A 27 -5.72 30.61 -83.91
C PHE A 27 -6.87 29.92 -83.16
N VAL A 28 -6.56 29.06 -82.21
CA VAL A 28 -7.59 28.39 -81.36
C VAL A 28 -8.40 29.39 -80.57
N LYS A 29 -7.75 30.44 -79.96
CA LYS A 29 -8.42 31.48 -79.21
C LYS A 29 -9.44 32.29 -80.08
N GLU A 30 -9.05 32.65 -81.26
CA GLU A 30 -9.94 33.36 -82.21
C GLU A 30 -11.13 32.50 -82.65
N HIS A 31 -10.90 31.22 -82.94
CA HIS A 31 -11.99 30.31 -83.29
C HIS A 31 -12.95 30.10 -82.10
N LEU A 32 -12.46 29.95 -80.89
CA LEU A 32 -13.29 29.83 -79.65
C LEU A 32 -14.12 31.10 -79.42
N ALA A 33 -13.65 32.25 -79.81
CA ALA A 33 -14.41 33.51 -79.74
C ALA A 33 -15.60 33.56 -80.71
N SER A 34 -15.50 32.86 -81.88
CA SER A 34 -16.52 32.85 -82.91
C SER A 34 -17.38 31.60 -82.99
N CYS A 35 -16.90 30.45 -82.48
CA CYS A 35 -17.62 29.18 -82.54
C CYS A 35 -18.11 28.71 -81.14
N GLN A 36 -19.43 28.79 -80.97
CA GLN A 36 -20.07 28.41 -79.70
C GLN A 36 -20.00 26.90 -79.41
N GLU A 37 -19.95 26.05 -80.46
CA GLU A 37 -19.86 24.61 -80.30
C GLU A 37 -18.48 24.19 -79.71
N CYS A 38 -17.39 24.69 -80.34
CA CYS A 38 -16.04 24.41 -79.86
C CYS A 38 -15.79 24.98 -78.41
N ARG A 39 -16.40 26.15 -78.14
CA ARG A 39 -16.36 26.73 -76.77
C ARG A 39 -17.01 25.84 -75.74
N LYS A 40 -18.17 25.25 -76.04
CA LYS A 40 -18.82 24.29 -75.10
C LYS A 40 -17.95 23.09 -74.80
N VAL A 41 -17.26 22.53 -75.79
CA VAL A 41 -16.34 21.42 -75.63
C VAL A 41 -15.17 21.83 -74.74
N TYR A 42 -14.56 22.99 -74.99
CA TYR A 42 -13.49 23.52 -74.20
C TYR A 42 -13.88 23.77 -72.69
N ASP A 43 -15.07 24.38 -72.46
CA ASP A 43 -15.58 24.61 -71.10
C ASP A 43 -15.90 23.29 -70.39
N GLY A 44 -16.33 22.26 -71.14
CA GLY A 44 -16.49 20.89 -70.61
C GLY A 44 -15.14 20.28 -70.09
N MET A 45 -14.06 20.45 -70.88
CA MET A 45 -12.73 19.97 -70.55
C MET A 45 -12.18 20.67 -69.28
N LYS A 46 -12.39 21.99 -69.14
CA LYS A 46 -12.00 22.73 -67.93
C LYS A 46 -12.68 22.25 -66.66
N LYS A 47 -13.97 21.92 -66.75
CA LYS A 47 -14.72 21.40 -65.60
C LYS A 47 -14.18 20.05 -65.12
N ILE A 48 -13.75 19.19 -66.04
CA ILE A 48 -13.19 17.87 -65.70
C ILE A 48 -11.86 18.04 -65.04
N ASN A 49 -10.97 18.91 -65.49
CA ASN A 49 -9.68 19.16 -64.86
C ASN A 49 -9.82 19.77 -63.48
N TYR A 50 -10.78 20.69 -63.30
CA TYR A 50 -11.04 21.30 -62.01
C TYR A 50 -11.49 20.27 -60.94
N ASN A 51 -12.38 19.36 -61.31
CA ASN A 51 -12.82 18.29 -60.38
C ASN A 51 -11.70 17.31 -60.05
N LYS A 52 -10.76 17.08 -60.96
CA LYS A 52 -9.61 16.19 -60.70
C LYS A 52 -8.62 16.77 -59.67
N GLU A 53 -8.39 18.08 -59.73
CA GLU A 53 -7.54 18.77 -58.73
C GLU A 53 -8.20 18.76 -57.32
N ASP A 54 -9.52 18.90 -57.22
CA ASP A 54 -10.26 18.80 -55.95
C ASP A 54 -10.20 17.38 -55.39
N ASP A 55 -10.32 16.35 -56.21
CA ASP A 55 -10.22 14.95 -55.79
C ASP A 55 -8.82 14.62 -55.27
N GLU A 56 -7.75 15.09 -55.91
CA GLU A 56 -6.36 14.94 -55.44
C GLU A 56 -6.13 15.66 -54.12
N GLN A 57 -6.69 16.85 -53.89
CA GLN A 57 -6.59 17.56 -52.61
C GLN A 57 -7.33 16.83 -51.48
N ILE A 58 -8.49 16.23 -51.78
CA ILE A 58 -9.26 15.42 -50.85
C ILE A 58 -8.43 14.18 -50.40
N GLU A 59 -7.82 13.49 -51.37
CA GLU A 59 -6.99 12.31 -51.09
C GLU A 59 -5.76 12.65 -50.28
N ILE A 60 -5.05 13.75 -50.56
CA ILE A 60 -3.91 14.24 -49.76
C ILE A 60 -4.34 14.56 -48.33
N ASN A 61 -5.51 15.17 -48.13
CA ASN A 61 -6.02 15.49 -46.81
C ASN A 61 -6.37 14.22 -46.01
N HIS A 62 -6.95 13.22 -46.66
CA HIS A 62 -7.21 11.91 -46.07
C HIS A 62 -5.91 11.22 -45.64
N LEU A 63 -4.88 11.22 -46.46
CA LEU A 63 -3.55 10.65 -46.13
C LEU A 63 -2.87 11.38 -44.97
N LYS A 64 -2.96 12.71 -44.94
CA LYS A 64 -2.43 13.50 -43.82
C LYS A 64 -3.17 13.20 -42.50
N LYS A 65 -4.49 13.07 -42.53
CA LYS A 65 -5.30 12.70 -41.37
C LYS A 65 -4.95 11.29 -40.87
N TYR A 66 -4.83 10.33 -41.82
CA TYR A 66 -4.43 8.96 -41.50
C TYR A 66 -3.03 8.89 -40.85
N SER A 67 -2.07 9.63 -41.43
CA SER A 67 -0.70 9.72 -40.85
C SER A 67 -0.68 10.28 -39.43
N LYS A 68 -1.50 11.31 -39.13
CA LYS A 68 -1.65 11.83 -37.79
C LYS A 68 -2.24 10.80 -36.81
N HIS A 69 -3.28 10.06 -37.24
CA HIS A 69 -3.85 8.99 -36.39
C HIS A 69 -2.85 7.86 -36.14
N MET A 70 -2.09 7.47 -37.16
CA MET A 70 -1.04 6.45 -37.01
C MET A 70 0.08 6.91 -36.07
N LEU A 71 0.46 8.20 -36.08
CA LEU A 71 1.42 8.76 -35.15
C LEU A 71 0.90 8.71 -33.72
N ILE A 72 -0.35 9.14 -33.51
CA ILE A 72 -1.00 9.08 -32.18
C ILE A 72 -1.03 7.64 -31.68
N LEU A 73 -1.42 6.68 -32.53
CA LEU A 73 -1.49 5.27 -32.18
C LEU A 73 -0.11 4.73 -31.76
N LYS A 74 0.96 5.08 -32.47
CA LYS A 74 2.34 4.71 -32.12
C LYS A 74 2.74 5.30 -30.76
N VAL A 75 2.44 6.56 -30.49
CA VAL A 75 2.72 7.21 -29.21
C VAL A 75 1.96 6.53 -28.08
N VAL A 76 0.66 6.25 -28.26
CA VAL A 76 -0.15 5.53 -27.26
C VAL A 76 0.43 4.14 -26.99
N LEU A 77 0.84 3.42 -28.02
CA LEU A 77 1.44 2.10 -27.88
C LEU A 77 2.74 2.16 -27.06
N VAL A 78 3.62 3.14 -27.34
CA VAL A 78 4.86 3.33 -26.57
C VAL A 78 4.56 3.63 -25.11
N ILE A 79 3.57 4.50 -24.83
CA ILE A 79 3.15 4.80 -23.46
C ILE A 79 2.61 3.53 -22.77
N LEU A 80 1.79 2.74 -23.43
CA LEU A 80 1.27 1.49 -22.87
C LEU A 80 2.40 0.50 -22.55
N VAL A 81 3.34 0.30 -23.48
CA VAL A 81 4.52 -0.56 -23.24
C VAL A 81 5.33 -0.05 -22.05
N PHE A 82 5.55 1.27 -21.96
CA PHE A 82 6.24 1.88 -20.84
C PHE A 82 5.53 1.61 -19.51
N ILE A 83 4.20 1.76 -19.46
CA ILE A 83 3.39 1.48 -18.26
C ILE A 83 3.48 -0.01 -17.89
N ILE A 84 3.37 -0.93 -18.86
CA ILE A 84 3.44 -2.37 -18.63
C ILE A 84 4.79 -2.79 -18.03
N ILE A 85 5.87 -2.13 -18.39
CA ILE A 85 7.22 -2.45 -17.87
C ILE A 85 7.47 -1.76 -16.53
N THR A 86 7.13 -0.48 -16.40
CA THR A 86 7.50 0.32 -15.22
C THR A 86 6.66 0.00 -14.00
N LEU A 87 5.39 -0.34 -14.19
CA LEU A 87 4.46 -0.60 -13.09
C LEU A 87 4.83 -1.87 -12.30
N PRO A 88 5.09 -3.03 -12.92
CA PRO A 88 5.59 -4.20 -12.19
C PRO A 88 6.96 -3.97 -11.55
N LEU A 89 7.87 -3.28 -12.24
CA LEU A 89 9.19 -2.96 -11.70
C LEU A 89 9.09 -2.09 -10.43
N PHE A 90 8.20 -1.11 -10.43
CA PHE A 90 7.91 -0.28 -9.27
C PHE A 90 7.41 -1.12 -8.08
N PHE A 91 6.48 -2.07 -8.31
CA PHE A 91 5.99 -2.98 -7.27
C PHE A 91 7.09 -3.89 -6.73
N VAL A 92 7.94 -4.44 -7.58
CA VAL A 92 9.07 -5.30 -7.17
C VAL A 92 10.06 -4.52 -6.31
N ILE A 93 10.40 -3.29 -6.70
CA ILE A 93 11.31 -2.43 -5.92
C ILE A 93 10.70 -2.13 -4.54
N ARG A 94 9.41 -1.74 -4.49
CA ARG A 94 8.72 -1.47 -3.22
C ARG A 94 8.66 -2.69 -2.32
N PHE A 95 8.31 -3.84 -2.87
CA PHE A 95 8.29 -5.10 -2.13
C PHE A 95 9.64 -5.39 -1.49
N ASN A 96 10.73 -5.33 -2.27
CA ASN A 96 12.07 -5.60 -1.78
C ASN A 96 12.52 -4.60 -0.70
N LEU A 97 12.20 -3.31 -0.86
CA LEU A 97 12.52 -2.30 0.15
C LEU A 97 11.76 -2.57 1.47
N ASN A 98 10.46 -2.79 1.39
CA ASN A 98 9.64 -3.07 2.56
C ASN A 98 10.10 -4.37 3.25
N LYS A 99 10.32 -5.43 2.48
CA LYS A 99 10.83 -6.72 2.99
C LYS A 99 12.19 -6.56 3.68
N ASN A 100 13.12 -5.82 3.11
CA ASN A 100 14.46 -5.62 3.71
C ASN A 100 14.37 -4.92 5.08
N ILE A 101 13.54 -3.87 5.18
CA ILE A 101 13.36 -3.13 6.43
C ILE A 101 12.69 -4.01 7.50
N THR A 102 11.62 -4.68 7.14
CA THR A 102 10.84 -5.50 8.08
C THR A 102 11.56 -6.78 8.48
N SER A 103 12.32 -7.42 7.58
CA SER A 103 13.16 -8.58 7.92
C SER A 103 14.20 -8.24 8.97
N LYS A 104 14.79 -7.04 8.93
CA LYS A 104 15.72 -6.59 9.99
C LYS A 104 15.01 -6.45 11.33
N ALA A 105 13.79 -5.91 11.35
CA ALA A 105 13.00 -5.79 12.56
C ALA A 105 12.58 -7.16 13.11
N ILE A 106 12.17 -8.10 12.25
CA ILE A 106 11.85 -9.48 12.61
C ILE A 106 13.09 -10.18 13.21
N ASN A 107 14.24 -10.04 12.55
CA ASN A 107 15.49 -10.62 13.05
C ASN A 107 15.86 -10.04 14.41
N ASN A 108 15.72 -8.73 14.61
CA ASN A 108 15.94 -8.08 15.90
C ASN A 108 15.03 -8.66 16.99
N VAL A 109 13.74 -8.85 16.73
CA VAL A 109 12.84 -9.50 17.70
C VAL A 109 13.27 -10.95 17.96
N ASN A 110 13.67 -11.70 16.92
CA ASN A 110 14.14 -13.07 17.07
C ASN A 110 15.45 -13.18 17.86
N GLU A 111 16.33 -12.19 17.80
CA GLU A 111 17.54 -12.15 18.65
C GLU A 111 17.16 -12.13 20.14
N TYR A 112 16.12 -11.40 20.52
CA TYR A 112 15.62 -11.38 21.89
C TYR A 112 15.10 -12.74 22.38
N LYS A 113 14.69 -13.65 21.49
CA LYS A 113 14.33 -15.04 21.86
C LYS A 113 15.50 -15.79 22.49
N ASN A 114 16.73 -15.39 22.20
CA ASN A 114 17.95 -15.99 22.76
C ASN A 114 18.48 -15.23 23.97
N VAL A 115 17.94 -14.06 24.31
CA VAL A 115 18.35 -13.26 25.46
C VAL A 115 17.68 -13.78 26.73
N ASN A 116 18.46 -14.00 27.80
CA ASN A 116 17.94 -14.51 29.05
C ASN A 116 17.50 -13.44 30.05
N ASN A 117 17.68 -12.17 29.72
CA ASN A 117 17.29 -11.03 30.54
C ASN A 117 16.80 -9.90 29.67
N TYR A 118 15.50 -9.60 29.71
CA TYR A 118 14.93 -8.45 29.02
C TYR A 118 13.68 -7.90 29.69
N LEU A 119 13.44 -6.61 29.48
CA LEU A 119 12.22 -5.89 29.80
C LEU A 119 11.54 -5.47 28.49
N LEU A 120 10.34 -5.99 28.23
CA LEU A 120 9.46 -5.52 27.18
C LEU A 120 8.34 -4.67 27.79
N GLN A 121 8.16 -3.46 27.30
CA GLN A 121 7.04 -2.59 27.66
C GLN A 121 6.20 -2.31 26.43
N ILE A 122 4.88 -2.45 26.58
CA ILE A 122 3.88 -2.13 25.56
C ILE A 122 2.87 -1.16 26.18
N THR A 123 2.77 0.01 25.60
CA THR A 123 1.72 0.98 25.93
C THR A 123 0.73 1.00 24.80
N GLU A 124 -0.54 0.82 25.11
CA GLU A 124 -1.64 0.77 24.14
C GLU A 124 -2.66 1.84 24.50
N HIS A 125 -3.08 2.60 23.47
CA HIS A 125 -4.13 3.59 23.54
C HIS A 125 -5.18 3.24 22.48
N ASN A 126 -6.41 2.96 22.94
CA ASN A 126 -7.52 2.59 22.08
C ASN A 126 -8.66 3.59 22.23
N ILE A 127 -9.27 3.96 21.10
CA ILE A 127 -10.47 4.78 21.04
C ILE A 127 -11.50 4.04 20.18
N ASP A 128 -12.68 3.81 20.74
CA ASP A 128 -13.86 3.36 20.02
C ASP A 128 -14.78 4.57 19.82
N PHE A 129 -14.82 5.09 18.60
CA PHE A 129 -15.61 6.28 18.28
C PHE A 129 -17.12 5.99 18.23
N GLU A 130 -17.53 4.74 17.99
CA GLU A 130 -18.96 4.36 17.98
C GLU A 130 -19.51 4.31 19.39
N ARG A 131 -18.72 3.81 20.34
CA ARG A 131 -19.13 3.71 21.76
C ARG A 131 -18.70 4.92 22.57
N ASN A 132 -17.93 5.83 21.99
CA ASN A 132 -17.31 6.97 22.66
C ASN A 132 -16.54 6.52 23.93
N THR A 133 -15.75 5.46 23.78
CA THR A 133 -14.92 4.93 24.84
C THR A 133 -13.45 5.06 24.49
N GLU A 134 -12.64 5.35 25.50
CA GLU A 134 -11.20 5.45 25.41
C GLU A 134 -10.57 4.54 26.47
N SER A 135 -9.49 3.85 26.15
CA SER A 135 -8.78 3.00 27.08
C SER A 135 -7.28 3.08 26.90
N PHE A 136 -6.57 3.01 28.01
CA PHE A 136 -5.13 2.98 28.08
C PHE A 136 -4.70 1.69 28.78
N HIS A 137 -3.76 0.98 28.16
CA HIS A 137 -3.17 -0.22 28.74
C HIS A 137 -1.66 -0.07 28.73
N ASN A 138 -1.04 -0.34 29.87
CA ASN A 138 0.40 -0.38 30.00
C ASN A 138 0.78 -1.76 30.54
N SER A 139 1.52 -2.51 29.72
CA SER A 139 2.00 -3.85 30.06
C SER A 139 3.52 -3.85 30.09
N LYS A 140 4.09 -4.37 31.18
CA LYS A 140 5.53 -4.61 31.30
C LYS A 140 5.78 -6.08 31.52
N TYR A 141 6.71 -6.65 30.78
CA TYR A 141 7.11 -8.04 30.83
C TYR A 141 8.59 -8.09 31.22
N PHE A 142 8.85 -8.45 32.48
CA PHE A 142 10.18 -8.68 33.04
C PHE A 142 10.49 -10.16 32.84
N TYR A 143 11.56 -10.47 32.18
CA TYR A 143 12.02 -11.84 31.97
C TYR A 143 13.48 -11.98 32.36
N LYS A 144 13.77 -12.96 33.19
CA LYS A 144 15.13 -13.31 33.58
C LYS A 144 15.23 -14.80 33.93
N ASP A 145 16.13 -15.52 33.29
CA ASP A 145 16.49 -16.91 33.59
C ASP A 145 15.29 -17.85 33.80
N ASN A 146 14.33 -17.83 32.86
CA ASN A 146 13.08 -18.58 32.91
C ASN A 146 12.02 -18.10 33.91
N GLN A 147 12.32 -17.13 34.74
CA GLN A 147 11.36 -16.46 35.60
C GLN A 147 10.80 -15.23 34.86
N TYR A 148 9.55 -14.91 35.15
CA TYR A 148 8.95 -13.71 34.62
C TYR A 148 8.01 -13.03 35.60
N LYS A 149 7.86 -11.74 35.42
CA LYS A 149 6.79 -10.93 36.00
C LYS A 149 6.11 -10.18 34.85
N LYS A 150 4.79 -10.19 34.87
CA LYS A 150 3.97 -9.35 33.99
C LYS A 150 3.24 -8.34 34.86
N GLU A 151 3.42 -7.06 34.58
CA GLU A 151 2.64 -5.97 35.15
C GLU A 151 1.62 -5.51 34.10
N MET A 152 0.37 -5.36 34.49
CA MET A 152 -0.69 -4.83 33.64
C MET A 152 -1.40 -3.72 34.40
N HIS A 153 -1.46 -2.55 33.79
CA HIS A 153 -2.25 -1.43 34.23
C HIS A 153 -3.24 -1.06 33.14
N SER A 154 -4.52 -1.00 33.49
CA SER A 154 -5.58 -0.65 32.55
C SER A 154 -6.42 0.49 33.12
N GLU A 155 -6.64 1.51 32.30
CA GLU A 155 -7.45 2.66 32.63
C GLU A 155 -8.50 2.90 31.53
N THR A 156 -9.75 3.02 31.93
CA THR A 156 -10.86 3.36 31.03
C THR A 156 -11.61 4.55 31.61
N PRO A 157 -11.36 5.77 31.14
CA PRO A 157 -12.02 6.96 31.65
C PRO A 157 -13.53 6.87 31.55
N GLY A 158 -14.24 7.28 32.60
CA GLY A 158 -15.71 7.30 32.65
C GLY A 158 -16.40 5.96 32.90
N VAL A 159 -15.67 4.88 32.99
CA VAL A 159 -16.17 3.58 33.43
C VAL A 159 -15.68 3.32 34.84
N ASN A 160 -16.60 3.09 35.77
CA ASN A 160 -16.29 2.81 37.18
C ASN A 160 -15.70 1.38 37.38
N ILE A 161 -14.99 0.87 36.39
CA ILE A 161 -14.16 -0.32 36.50
C ILE A 161 -12.89 0.14 37.21
N GLN A 162 -12.71 -0.32 38.43
CA GLN A 162 -11.53 -0.05 39.23
C GLN A 162 -10.29 -0.27 38.35
N ASN A 163 -9.45 0.76 38.25
CA ASN A 163 -8.14 0.68 37.64
C ASN A 163 -7.45 -0.58 38.16
N ALA A 164 -7.35 -1.59 37.34
CA ALA A 164 -6.93 -2.90 37.80
C ALA A 164 -5.43 -3.06 37.56
N ASP A 165 -4.64 -2.71 38.60
CA ASP A 165 -3.26 -3.15 38.65
C ASP A 165 -3.22 -4.65 38.92
N SER A 166 -2.72 -5.40 37.99
CA SER A 166 -2.53 -6.83 38.14
C SER A 166 -1.07 -7.22 37.83
N PHE A 167 -0.56 -8.14 38.66
CA PHE A 167 0.78 -8.69 38.51
C PHE A 167 0.66 -10.19 38.30
N GLU A 168 1.44 -10.74 37.39
CA GLU A 168 1.54 -12.17 37.21
C GLU A 168 2.99 -12.59 37.29
N TYR A 169 3.27 -13.55 38.17
CA TYR A 169 4.61 -14.13 38.39
C TYR A 169 4.59 -15.61 38.01
N GLY A 170 5.64 -16.08 37.37
CA GLY A 170 5.74 -17.47 37.00
C GLY A 170 7.10 -17.88 36.49
N ASN A 171 7.17 -19.15 36.13
CA ASN A 171 8.32 -19.71 35.42
C ASN A 171 7.82 -20.28 34.11
N ILE A 172 8.51 -19.97 33.01
CA ILE A 172 8.07 -20.37 31.66
C ILE A 172 8.03 -21.92 31.46
N ASN A 173 8.73 -22.64 32.29
CA ASN A 173 8.76 -24.13 32.30
C ASN A 173 7.69 -24.72 33.21
N SER A 174 6.93 -23.91 33.96
CA SER A 174 5.90 -24.35 34.91
C SER A 174 4.50 -24.04 34.35
N LYS A 175 3.56 -24.93 34.68
CA LYS A 175 2.14 -24.69 34.48
C LYS A 175 1.52 -23.83 35.60
N GLU A 176 2.28 -23.58 36.65
CA GLU A 176 1.83 -22.82 37.80
C GLU A 176 2.31 -21.40 37.73
N LYS A 177 1.41 -20.47 38.00
CA LYS A 177 1.68 -19.05 38.07
C LYS A 177 0.83 -18.40 39.15
N VAL A 178 1.29 -17.27 39.62
CA VAL A 178 0.64 -16.49 40.68
C VAL A 178 0.16 -15.17 40.06
N LYS A 179 -1.15 -14.93 40.13
CA LYS A 179 -1.74 -13.65 39.70
C LYS A 179 -2.17 -12.85 40.95
N ILE A 180 -1.70 -11.62 41.06
CA ILE A 180 -2.00 -10.71 42.17
C ILE A 180 -2.88 -9.58 41.64
N ILE A 181 -3.98 -9.29 42.31
CA ILE A 181 -4.79 -8.09 42.09
C ILE A 181 -4.60 -7.19 43.28
N GLU A 182 -3.77 -6.18 43.11
CA GLU A 182 -3.30 -5.33 44.19
C GLU A 182 -4.44 -4.56 44.86
N THR A 183 -5.34 -4.01 44.08
CA THR A 183 -6.49 -3.23 44.55
C THR A 183 -7.46 -4.03 45.43
N GLN A 184 -7.53 -5.35 45.21
CA GLN A 184 -8.40 -6.24 45.98
C GLN A 184 -7.69 -7.01 47.08
N LYS A 185 -6.33 -6.91 47.16
CA LYS A 185 -5.51 -7.74 48.02
C LYS A 185 -5.82 -9.24 47.87
N VAL A 186 -5.98 -9.70 46.66
CA VAL A 186 -6.25 -11.10 46.30
C VAL A 186 -5.12 -11.65 45.47
N CYS A 187 -4.72 -12.86 45.79
CA CYS A 187 -3.73 -13.64 45.09
C CYS A 187 -4.40 -14.93 44.57
N TYR A 188 -4.25 -15.21 43.29
CA TYR A 188 -4.74 -16.43 42.67
C TYR A 188 -3.55 -17.33 42.31
N ASN A 189 -3.58 -18.57 42.80
CA ASN A 189 -2.72 -19.64 42.28
C ASN A 189 -3.39 -20.21 41.05
N VAL A 190 -2.84 -19.94 39.87
CA VAL A 190 -3.41 -20.37 38.60
C VAL A 190 -2.65 -21.59 38.11
N LYS A 191 -3.38 -22.71 37.89
CA LYS A 191 -2.88 -23.89 37.19
C LYS A 191 -3.43 -23.91 35.78
N ALA A 192 -2.57 -23.78 34.80
CA ALA A 192 -2.95 -23.86 33.42
C ALA A 192 -2.90 -25.30 32.90
N ASN A 193 -3.90 -25.72 32.11
CA ASN A 193 -3.92 -27.04 31.46
C ASN A 193 -2.78 -27.20 30.46
N TYR A 194 -2.18 -26.12 30.02
CA TYR A 194 -1.06 -26.06 29.08
C TYR A 194 -0.03 -25.01 29.58
N ILE A 195 1.20 -25.13 29.10
CA ILE A 195 2.22 -24.11 29.36
C ILE A 195 1.82 -22.87 28.57
N LEU A 196 1.22 -21.90 29.28
CA LEU A 196 0.66 -20.69 28.69
C LEU A 196 1.70 -19.75 28.09
N GLN A 197 2.95 -19.92 28.49
CA GLN A 197 3.99 -18.98 28.07
C GLN A 197 5.25 -19.74 27.73
N LYS A 198 5.45 -19.88 26.44
CA LYS A 198 6.80 -20.09 25.92
C LYS A 198 7.57 -18.79 26.14
N LYS A 199 8.89 -18.86 26.31
CA LYS A 199 9.81 -17.70 26.34
C LYS A 199 9.47 -16.67 25.25
N ASP A 200 9.00 -17.14 24.10
CA ASP A 200 8.68 -16.36 22.91
C ASP A 200 7.34 -15.64 23.01
N GLY A 201 6.42 -16.08 23.89
CA GLY A 201 5.04 -15.57 23.93
C GLY A 201 4.92 -14.07 24.22
N PHE A 202 5.85 -13.50 24.97
CA PHE A 202 5.87 -12.04 25.19
C PHE A 202 6.34 -11.26 23.95
N LEU A 203 7.24 -11.85 23.16
CA LEU A 203 7.76 -11.26 21.94
C LEU A 203 6.77 -11.41 20.77
N ASP A 204 5.81 -12.34 20.87
CA ASP A 204 4.79 -12.57 19.86
C ASP A 204 3.93 -11.33 19.59
N PHE A 205 3.73 -10.47 20.59
CA PHE A 205 3.05 -9.19 20.37
C PHE A 205 3.76 -8.30 19.34
N MET A 206 5.09 -8.29 19.35
CA MET A 206 5.88 -7.57 18.34
C MET A 206 5.87 -8.32 17.01
N MET A 207 5.93 -9.65 17.04
CA MET A 207 5.89 -10.49 15.85
C MET A 207 4.55 -10.41 15.12
N ILE A 208 3.42 -10.37 15.85
CA ILE A 208 2.08 -10.18 15.28
C ILE A 208 2.00 -8.87 14.50
N ALA A 209 2.59 -7.80 15.01
CA ALA A 209 2.63 -6.52 14.31
C ALA A 209 3.43 -6.57 13.00
N LEU A 210 4.47 -7.42 12.94
CA LEU A 210 5.33 -7.62 11.78
C LEU A 210 4.88 -8.80 10.89
N GLN A 211 3.86 -9.55 11.31
CA GLN A 211 3.37 -10.77 10.64
C GLN A 211 3.12 -10.61 9.13
N PRO A 212 2.56 -9.49 8.62
CA PRO A 212 2.37 -9.32 7.17
C PRO A 212 3.65 -9.44 6.34
N PHE A 213 4.83 -9.38 6.99
CA PHE A 213 6.14 -9.44 6.36
C PHE A 213 6.94 -10.70 6.71
N SER A 214 6.37 -11.62 7.51
CA SER A 214 7.03 -12.88 7.86
C SER A 214 7.10 -13.83 6.65
N GLU A 215 8.08 -14.74 6.65
CA GLU A 215 8.31 -15.67 5.53
C GLU A 215 7.17 -16.68 5.36
N ASP A 216 6.45 -17.00 6.42
CA ASP A 216 5.31 -17.91 6.41
C ASP A 216 4.12 -17.41 5.56
N TYR A 217 4.13 -16.15 5.19
CA TYR A 217 3.11 -15.49 4.36
C TYR A 217 3.50 -15.39 2.87
N GLY A 218 4.35 -16.26 2.36
CA GLY A 218 4.88 -16.26 0.99
C GLY A 218 3.88 -16.53 -0.15
N THR A 219 2.57 -16.38 0.08
CA THR A 219 1.55 -16.49 -0.97
C THR A 219 1.47 -15.21 -1.80
N LEU A 220 1.07 -15.32 -3.08
CA LEU A 220 0.88 -14.18 -3.99
C LEU A 220 0.06 -13.03 -3.40
N PRO A 221 -1.05 -13.25 -2.66
CA PRO A 221 -1.79 -12.17 -2.00
C PRO A 221 -0.94 -11.35 -1.04
N ASN A 222 -0.02 -11.97 -0.31
CA ASN A 222 0.82 -11.29 0.67
C ASN A 222 1.90 -10.42 0.03
N ILE A 223 2.41 -10.82 -1.13
CA ILE A 223 3.35 -10.01 -1.92
C ILE A 223 2.69 -8.67 -2.30
N TRP A 224 1.44 -8.70 -2.74
CA TRP A 224 0.68 -7.50 -3.07
C TRP A 224 0.41 -6.61 -1.85
N VAL A 225 0.05 -7.22 -0.72
CA VAL A 225 -0.14 -6.49 0.54
C VAL A 225 1.17 -5.81 0.96
N GLN A 226 2.27 -6.54 0.97
CA GLN A 226 3.59 -6.00 1.33
C GLN A 226 4.04 -4.88 0.39
N ALA A 227 3.86 -5.04 -0.92
CA ALA A 227 4.15 -4.01 -1.91
C ALA A 227 3.20 -2.79 -1.79
N GLY A 228 1.99 -2.98 -1.27
CA GLY A 228 1.00 -1.95 -1.03
C GLY A 228 1.39 -0.95 0.06
N TYR A 229 2.26 -1.33 1.01
CA TYR A 229 2.73 -0.41 2.04
C TYR A 229 3.54 0.73 1.45
N ASN A 230 3.12 1.96 1.73
CA ASN A 230 3.87 3.17 1.41
C ASN A 230 4.97 3.37 2.44
N LEU A 231 6.21 3.47 1.97
CA LEU A 231 7.37 3.74 2.81
C LEU A 231 7.64 5.24 2.86
N ARG A 232 7.75 5.78 4.06
CA ARG A 232 8.27 7.13 4.33
C ARG A 232 9.25 7.11 5.50
N THR A 233 9.92 8.21 5.73
CA THR A 233 10.77 8.44 6.92
C THR A 233 10.12 9.54 7.76
N ASP A 234 10.09 9.32 9.07
CA ASP A 234 9.55 10.28 10.02
C ASP A 234 10.30 10.17 11.35
N LYS A 235 9.97 11.03 12.32
CA LYS A 235 10.55 11.00 13.67
C LYS A 235 9.50 10.62 14.70
N TYR A 236 9.88 9.76 15.63
CA TYR A 236 9.10 9.42 16.79
C TYR A 236 9.97 9.50 18.07
N ASN A 237 9.58 10.32 19.03
CA ASN A 237 10.35 10.58 20.26
C ASN A 237 11.83 10.89 19.99
N GLY A 238 12.12 11.74 18.99
CA GLY A 238 13.47 12.14 18.59
C GLY A 238 14.24 11.15 17.72
N ARG A 239 13.76 9.91 17.56
CA ARG A 239 14.37 8.86 16.74
C ARG A 239 13.90 8.95 15.31
N LYS A 240 14.77 8.69 14.34
CA LYS A 240 14.41 8.56 12.93
C LYS A 240 13.85 7.18 12.69
N CYS A 241 12.66 7.09 12.11
CA CYS A 241 11.96 5.83 11.84
C CYS A 241 11.65 5.66 10.36
N TYR A 242 11.65 4.40 9.92
CA TYR A 242 10.90 3.99 8.74
C TYR A 242 9.42 3.85 9.13
N VAL A 243 8.54 4.37 8.31
CA VAL A 243 7.10 4.25 8.49
C VAL A 243 6.52 3.57 7.27
N LEU A 244 5.99 2.37 7.47
CA LEU A 244 5.26 1.62 6.45
C LEU A 244 3.77 1.85 6.69
N ARG A 245 3.07 2.44 5.71
CA ARG A 245 1.64 2.73 5.80
C ARG A 245 0.88 1.99 4.71
N LEU A 246 -0.14 1.25 5.10
CA LEU A 246 -1.12 0.61 4.22
C LEU A 246 -2.49 1.25 4.48
N GLY A 247 -3.23 1.52 3.43
CA GLY A 247 -4.56 2.11 3.50
C GLY A 247 -4.62 3.57 3.03
N ASP A 248 -5.74 4.21 3.26
CA ASP A 248 -6.04 5.58 2.83
C ASP A 248 -6.05 6.58 4.02
N LYS A 249 -6.79 7.68 3.89
CA LYS A 249 -6.88 8.70 4.95
C LYS A 249 -7.81 8.30 6.08
N SER A 250 -8.79 7.46 5.82
CA SER A 250 -9.87 7.10 6.75
C SER A 250 -9.70 5.71 7.37
N SER A 251 -8.91 4.85 6.72
CA SER A 251 -8.62 3.51 7.25
C SER A 251 -7.19 3.14 6.88
N TYR A 252 -6.34 2.98 7.88
CA TYR A 252 -4.93 2.69 7.66
C TYR A 252 -4.29 1.95 8.83
N ARG A 253 -3.21 1.24 8.48
CA ARG A 253 -2.23 0.70 9.43
C ARG A 253 -0.88 1.33 9.18
N GLU A 254 -0.19 1.74 10.25
CA GLU A 254 1.20 2.16 10.21
C GLU A 254 2.07 1.28 11.11
N ILE A 255 3.25 0.95 10.62
CA ILE A 255 4.29 0.22 11.34
C ILE A 255 5.55 1.10 11.34
N TRP A 256 6.04 1.43 12.54
CA TRP A 256 7.16 2.33 12.76
C TRP A 256 8.37 1.55 13.25
N ILE A 257 9.46 1.59 12.51
CA ILE A 257 10.71 0.86 12.79
C ILE A 257 11.85 1.85 12.94
N ASP A 258 12.53 1.84 14.08
CA ASP A 258 13.73 2.65 14.33
C ASP A 258 14.80 2.33 13.29
N LYS A 259 15.39 3.35 12.66
CA LYS A 259 16.37 3.19 11.58
C LYS A 259 17.74 2.74 12.07
N GLU A 260 18.11 3.05 13.28
CA GLU A 260 19.42 2.75 13.85
C GLU A 260 19.42 1.37 14.50
N GLN A 261 18.37 1.08 15.28
CA GLN A 261 18.28 -0.16 16.04
C GLN A 261 17.53 -1.27 15.30
N ASN A 262 16.84 -0.96 14.19
CA ASN A 262 15.93 -1.86 13.48
C ASN A 262 14.84 -2.47 14.41
N THR A 263 14.42 -1.75 15.44
CA THR A 263 13.39 -2.18 16.40
C THR A 263 12.03 -1.66 16.00
N LEU A 264 11.00 -2.48 16.18
CA LEU A 264 9.61 -2.03 16.14
C LEU A 264 9.38 -1.08 17.33
N VAL A 265 8.95 0.14 17.08
CA VAL A 265 8.73 1.14 18.13
C VAL A 265 7.27 1.56 18.28
N ARG A 266 6.48 1.44 17.20
CA ARG A 266 5.08 1.89 17.23
C ARG A 266 4.27 1.21 16.14
N THR A 267 3.00 0.93 16.43
CA THR A 267 1.97 0.63 15.42
C THR A 267 0.77 1.52 15.63
N VAL A 268 0.10 1.88 14.54
CA VAL A 268 -1.15 2.63 14.56
C VAL A 268 -2.12 1.94 13.61
N ASP A 269 -3.32 1.66 14.09
CA ASP A 269 -4.43 1.16 13.31
C ASP A 269 -5.61 2.12 13.45
N GLU A 270 -6.15 2.61 12.34
CA GLU A 270 -7.37 3.42 12.28
C GLU A 270 -8.33 2.80 11.28
N ILE A 271 -9.59 2.63 11.68
CA ILE A 271 -10.62 1.97 10.88
C ILE A 271 -11.83 2.90 10.73
N TYR A 272 -11.96 3.55 9.57
CA TYR A 272 -13.13 4.30 9.10
C TYR A 272 -13.78 5.22 10.16
N ASN A 273 -12.98 5.91 10.97
CA ASN A 273 -13.44 6.70 12.12
C ASN A 273 -14.27 5.90 13.15
N ARG A 274 -14.15 4.55 13.14
CA ARG A 274 -14.82 3.67 14.11
C ARG A 274 -13.91 3.36 15.28
N SER A 275 -12.65 3.07 15.00
CA SER A 275 -11.67 2.76 16.03
C SER A 275 -10.28 3.30 15.69
N TYR A 276 -9.56 3.67 16.72
CA TYR A 276 -8.15 4.01 16.70
C TYR A 276 -7.43 3.15 17.74
N SER A 277 -6.31 2.56 17.35
CA SER A 277 -5.43 1.82 18.26
C SER A 277 -3.98 2.19 17.99
N GLU A 278 -3.31 2.62 19.01
CA GLU A 278 -1.88 2.91 19.00
C GLU A 278 -1.18 2.01 20.00
N LYS A 279 -0.12 1.32 19.56
CA LYS A 279 0.76 0.54 20.43
C LYS A 279 2.18 1.05 20.32
N VAL A 280 2.80 1.32 21.46
CA VAL A 280 4.20 1.74 21.55
C VAL A 280 5.00 0.64 22.24
N TYR A 281 6.12 0.27 21.64
CA TYR A 281 6.98 -0.83 22.08
C TYR A 281 8.32 -0.31 22.55
N SER A 282 8.79 -0.84 23.65
CA SER A 282 10.15 -0.62 24.15
C SER A 282 10.70 -1.93 24.69
N ILE A 283 11.87 -2.35 24.22
CA ILE A 283 12.55 -3.55 24.69
C ILE A 283 13.97 -3.20 25.08
N LYS A 284 14.43 -3.75 26.21
CA LYS A 284 15.77 -3.54 26.75
C LYS A 284 16.31 -4.86 27.28
N SER A 285 17.56 -5.19 26.95
CA SER A 285 18.26 -6.35 27.51
C SER A 285 19.04 -5.99 28.77
N ASP A 286 19.29 -7.00 29.61
CA ASP A 286 20.18 -6.93 30.76
C ASP A 286 19.83 -5.87 31.83
N VAL A 287 18.54 -5.58 31.97
CA VAL A 287 18.04 -4.54 32.89
C VAL A 287 17.16 -5.10 33.99
N VAL A 288 16.78 -6.38 33.94
CA VAL A 288 15.91 -7.03 34.93
C VAL A 288 16.76 -7.61 36.07
N THR A 289 16.41 -7.26 37.31
CA THR A 289 17.04 -7.80 38.52
C THR A 289 16.32 -9.06 39.00
N ASP A 290 16.90 -9.79 39.94
CA ASP A 290 16.23 -10.94 40.58
C ASP A 290 15.00 -10.48 41.38
N GLU A 291 15.08 -9.32 42.00
CA GLU A 291 13.97 -8.72 42.77
C GLU A 291 12.76 -8.44 41.87
N ASP A 292 12.98 -8.02 40.59
CA ASP A 292 11.89 -7.74 39.65
C ASP A 292 11.04 -8.97 39.35
N VAL A 293 11.60 -10.17 39.35
CA VAL A 293 10.90 -11.42 38.98
C VAL A 293 10.59 -12.31 40.21
N THR A 294 11.03 -11.92 41.39
CA THR A 294 10.75 -12.64 42.63
C THR A 294 9.34 -12.32 43.11
N LEU A 295 8.58 -13.36 43.49
CA LEU A 295 7.26 -13.20 44.10
C LEU A 295 7.37 -12.40 45.40
N PRO A 296 6.60 -11.32 45.60
CA PRO A 296 6.64 -10.51 46.80
C PRO A 296 6.05 -11.27 48.01
N ASP A 297 6.25 -10.73 49.22
CA ASP A 297 5.56 -11.22 50.40
C ASP A 297 4.04 -11.04 50.28
N LEU A 298 3.32 -12.14 50.37
CA LEU A 298 1.86 -12.19 50.27
C LEU A 298 1.13 -12.07 51.59
N THR A 299 1.83 -11.64 52.68
CA THR A 299 1.23 -11.40 53.96
C THR A 299 0.08 -10.35 53.82
N GLY A 300 -1.11 -10.71 54.25
CA GLY A 300 -2.31 -9.87 54.15
C GLY A 300 -3.11 -10.00 52.86
N TYR A 301 -2.69 -10.89 51.94
CA TYR A 301 -3.50 -11.22 50.77
C TYR A 301 -4.42 -12.40 51.02
N THR A 302 -5.61 -12.37 50.42
CA THR A 302 -6.48 -13.55 50.36
C THR A 302 -6.02 -14.45 49.23
N ILE A 303 -5.56 -15.67 49.57
CA ILE A 303 -5.10 -16.65 48.61
C ILE A 303 -6.31 -17.47 48.13
N LYS A 304 -6.50 -17.59 46.81
CA LYS A 304 -7.53 -18.39 46.15
C LYS A 304 -6.89 -19.34 45.17
N ASP A 305 -7.34 -20.59 45.18
CA ASP A 305 -6.99 -21.52 44.12
C ASP A 305 -7.97 -21.35 42.97
N SER A 306 -7.46 -21.05 41.81
CA SER A 306 -8.25 -20.89 40.61
C SER A 306 -8.16 -22.14 39.75
N GLU A 307 -9.13 -23.05 39.88
CA GLU A 307 -9.35 -24.04 38.82
C GLU A 307 -10.34 -23.56 37.76
N ASP A 308 -11.22 -22.56 38.02
CA ASP A 308 -12.37 -22.32 37.18
C ASP A 308 -12.76 -20.87 36.86
N ASN A 309 -12.06 -19.84 37.35
CA ASN A 309 -12.51 -18.46 37.07
C ASN A 309 -11.34 -17.50 36.76
N VAL A 310 -10.64 -17.71 35.67
CA VAL A 310 -10.10 -16.58 34.93
C VAL A 310 -11.29 -15.92 34.26
N PRO A 311 -11.61 -14.64 34.53
CA PRO A 311 -12.70 -13.97 33.83
C PRO A 311 -12.53 -14.17 32.33
N SER A 312 -13.57 -14.64 31.68
CA SER A 312 -13.60 -15.02 30.26
C SER A 312 -13.20 -13.91 29.27
N GLU A 313 -13.03 -12.70 29.76
CA GLU A 313 -12.56 -11.55 28.98
C GLU A 313 -11.15 -11.71 28.40
N TYR A 314 -10.34 -12.60 28.96
CA TYR A 314 -8.98 -12.86 28.48
C TYR A 314 -8.82 -14.15 27.69
N ILE A 315 -9.75 -15.10 27.77
CA ILE A 315 -9.70 -16.36 27.03
C ILE A 315 -10.19 -16.15 25.58
N GLY A 316 -11.08 -15.19 25.35
CA GLY A 316 -11.76 -15.02 24.05
C GLY A 316 -10.93 -14.49 22.90
N ILE A 317 -9.73 -13.97 23.14
CA ILE A 317 -8.88 -13.42 22.07
C ILE A 317 -8.03 -14.53 21.42
N TYR A 318 -7.54 -15.50 22.18
CA TYR A 318 -6.70 -16.59 21.67
C TYR A 318 -7.49 -17.71 21.02
N GLU A 319 -8.70 -18.05 21.55
CA GLU A 319 -9.58 -19.03 20.89
C GLU A 319 -10.15 -18.54 19.55
N LYS A 320 -10.37 -17.24 19.38
CA LYS A 320 -10.82 -16.67 18.10
C LYS A 320 -9.75 -16.61 17.03
N LEU A 321 -8.48 -16.68 17.41
CA LEU A 321 -7.34 -16.62 16.48
C LEU A 321 -6.84 -17.99 16.07
N GLY A 322 -7.35 -19.08 16.68
CA GLY A 322 -6.98 -20.46 16.28
C GLY A 322 -5.51 -20.80 16.53
N ILE A 323 -4.87 -20.13 17.54
CA ILE A 323 -3.47 -20.35 17.91
C ILE A 323 -3.41 -20.99 19.29
#